data_f3d7664282ee5c321ca36657ba2f0e67
#
_entry.id   f3d7664282ee5c321ca36657ba2f0e67
#
_cell.length_a   1.000
_cell.length_b   1.000
_cell.length_c   1.000
_cell.angle_alpha   90.00
_cell.angle_beta   90.00
_cell.angle_gamma   90.00
#
_symmetry.space_group_name_H-M   'P 1'
#
loop_
_entity.id
_entity.type
_entity.pdbx_description
1 polymer ?
#
loop_
_entity_poly.entity_id
_entity_poly.type
_entity_poly.pdbx_seq_one_letter_code
_entity_poly.pdbx_strand_id
1 'polypeptide(L)'
;MKWRDRKQSSNVDDRRSSSGRSGGGGRGLPSIGTLMFLWPIVKPLLKSKLGLAVVGLGAAVYFIAPSFMGSGSSSPVNEVADDENAAFIKTVKADTETVWGKIFQQAGQRYPVPKLVLYRGATSSGCGPADSRMGPFYCPGDQKVYVDLDFFTDLKNKHGAGGDFAQAYVVAHEIGHHIQNIEGTLDKVQRAKQGIRGEAGNALQVKVELQADCYAGIWAHYQHKLFGALEPGDLEEALTAAAAIGDDRLQKQAQGFAIPHTFTHGSSKQRVEWFARGVKNGRIQDCQTFN
;
A
#
# COMPACT_ATOMS: atom_id res chain seq x y z
N MET A 1 -9.46 -11.73 14.77
CA MET A 1 -10.72 -12.17 14.12
C MET A 1 -10.72 -13.68 13.87
N LYS A 2 -11.89 -14.32 13.79
CA LYS A 2 -12.01 -15.76 13.48
C LYS A 2 -11.85 -15.98 11.98
N TRP A 3 -10.69 -16.44 11.55
CA TRP A 3 -10.37 -16.62 10.13
C TRP A 3 -9.91 -18.03 9.76
N ARG A 4 -9.37 -18.80 10.74
CA ARG A 4 -8.94 -20.18 10.52
C ARG A 4 -10.14 -21.04 10.09
N ASP A 5 -9.90 -22.02 9.24
CA ASP A 5 -10.91 -22.92 8.66
C ASP A 5 -11.93 -22.24 7.72
N ARG A 6 -11.68 -20.98 7.35
CA ARG A 6 -12.51 -20.25 6.39
C ARG A 6 -11.95 -20.34 4.97
N LYS A 7 -12.85 -20.10 4.00
CA LYS A 7 -12.49 -20.11 2.58
C LYS A 7 -11.38 -19.08 2.30
N GLN A 8 -10.37 -19.52 1.58
CA GLN A 8 -9.35 -18.65 0.99
C GLN A 8 -9.67 -18.34 -0.46
N SER A 9 -9.38 -17.13 -0.91
CA SER A 9 -9.54 -16.75 -2.31
C SER A 9 -8.49 -17.44 -3.17
N SER A 10 -8.91 -17.97 -4.30
CA SER A 10 -8.04 -18.45 -5.37
C SER A 10 -7.66 -17.34 -6.37
N ASN A 11 -8.28 -16.15 -6.26
CA ASN A 11 -8.01 -15.00 -7.12
C ASN A 11 -6.80 -14.18 -6.61
N VAL A 12 -5.70 -14.90 -6.34
CA VAL A 12 -4.45 -14.37 -5.79
C VAL A 12 -3.28 -14.78 -6.68
N ASP A 13 -2.40 -13.83 -6.95
CA ASP A 13 -1.11 -14.01 -7.61
C ASP A 13 -0.03 -13.91 -6.53
N ASP A 14 0.47 -15.06 -6.09
CA ASP A 14 1.43 -15.15 -4.99
C ASP A 14 2.86 -15.09 -5.54
N ARG A 15 3.47 -13.92 -5.43
CA ARG A 15 4.82 -13.63 -5.91
C ARG A 15 5.87 -13.56 -4.80
N ARG A 16 5.57 -14.00 -3.59
CA ARG A 16 6.48 -13.91 -2.44
C ARG A 16 7.83 -14.59 -2.69
N SER A 17 7.84 -15.71 -3.40
CA SER A 17 9.06 -16.43 -3.75
C SER A 17 9.81 -15.83 -4.95
N SER A 18 9.13 -15.04 -5.79
CA SER A 18 9.72 -14.47 -7.02
C SER A 18 10.30 -13.07 -6.81
N SER A 19 9.79 -12.31 -5.82
CA SER A 19 10.21 -10.93 -5.54
C SER A 19 11.64 -10.82 -4.98
N GLY A 20 12.20 -11.88 -4.39
CA GLY A 20 13.61 -11.92 -3.94
C GLY A 20 14.63 -12.30 -5.01
N ARG A 21 14.17 -12.71 -6.20
CA ARG A 21 15.03 -13.04 -7.36
C ARG A 21 14.97 -11.96 -8.46
N SER A 22 15.02 -10.70 -8.10
CA SER A 22 15.51 -9.69 -9.01
C SER A 22 17.01 -9.98 -9.22
N GLY A 23 17.28 -10.63 -10.34
CA GLY A 23 18.50 -11.18 -10.84
C GLY A 23 19.76 -10.85 -10.07
N GLY A 24 20.52 -11.88 -9.72
CA GLY A 24 21.95 -11.74 -9.58
C GLY A 24 22.44 -11.01 -10.82
N GLY A 25 22.37 -9.69 -10.79
CA GLY A 25 22.97 -8.81 -11.75
C GLY A 25 24.46 -9.06 -11.66
N GLY A 26 24.98 -9.87 -12.58
CA GLY A 26 26.39 -9.81 -12.91
C GLY A 26 26.69 -8.31 -13.01
N ARG A 27 27.79 -7.88 -12.44
CA ARG A 27 28.33 -6.52 -12.48
C ARG A 27 28.31 -5.98 -13.90
N GLY A 28 27.14 -5.53 -14.35
CA GLY A 28 26.99 -4.83 -15.62
C GLY A 28 27.56 -3.43 -15.45
N LEU A 29 28.38 -3.01 -16.40
CA LEU A 29 28.76 -1.61 -16.56
C LEU A 29 27.50 -0.75 -16.47
N PRO A 30 27.58 0.46 -15.86
CA PRO A 30 26.43 1.37 -15.80
C PRO A 30 25.83 1.52 -17.19
N SER A 31 24.52 1.55 -17.27
CA SER A 31 23.81 1.64 -18.56
C SER A 31 24.32 2.86 -19.36
N ILE A 32 24.31 2.74 -20.69
CA ILE A 32 24.70 3.83 -21.60
C ILE A 32 23.98 5.13 -21.24
N GLY A 33 22.71 5.05 -20.80
CA GLY A 33 21.94 6.19 -20.31
C GLY A 33 22.52 6.84 -19.05
N THR A 34 22.97 6.05 -18.10
CA THR A 34 23.64 6.55 -16.87
C THR A 34 24.98 7.20 -17.20
N LEU A 35 25.75 6.62 -18.11
CA LEU A 35 27.00 7.19 -18.60
C LEU A 35 26.78 8.50 -19.37
N MET A 36 25.75 8.60 -20.21
CA MET A 36 25.40 9.83 -20.92
C MET A 36 24.95 10.95 -19.96
N PHE A 37 24.20 10.62 -18.93
CA PHE A 37 23.74 11.59 -17.92
C PHE A 37 24.89 12.14 -17.08
N LEU A 38 25.88 11.32 -16.74
CA LEU A 38 27.04 11.73 -15.94
C LEU A 38 28.18 12.33 -16.79
N TRP A 39 28.15 12.16 -18.11
CA TRP A 39 29.20 12.62 -19.03
C TRP A 39 29.52 14.13 -18.95
N PRO A 40 28.54 15.05 -18.86
CA PRO A 40 28.82 16.48 -18.70
C PRO A 40 29.60 16.83 -17.42
N ILE A 41 29.40 15.99 -16.36
CA ILE A 41 30.07 16.19 -15.06
C ILE A 41 31.48 15.56 -15.06
N VAL A 42 31.61 14.39 -15.67
CA VAL A 42 32.87 13.63 -15.69
C VAL A 42 33.86 14.21 -16.67
N LYS A 43 33.41 14.68 -17.85
CA LYS A 43 34.26 15.20 -18.92
C LYS A 43 35.23 16.33 -18.48
N PRO A 44 34.82 17.36 -17.70
CA PRO A 44 35.74 18.38 -17.23
C PRO A 44 36.76 17.86 -16.19
N LEU A 45 36.35 16.86 -15.37
CA LEU A 45 37.24 16.27 -14.36
C LEU A 45 38.40 15.48 -14.99
N LEU A 46 38.18 14.86 -16.15
CA LEU A 46 39.22 14.11 -16.87
C LEU A 46 40.33 14.98 -17.44
N LYS A 47 40.16 16.31 -17.43
CA LYS A 47 41.19 17.29 -17.96
C LYS A 47 42.23 17.69 -16.92
N SER A 48 42.10 17.30 -15.65
CA SER A 48 43.04 17.66 -14.60
C SER A 48 43.56 16.41 -13.86
N LYS A 49 44.82 16.46 -13.41
CA LYS A 49 45.43 15.37 -12.63
C LYS A 49 44.65 15.08 -11.34
N LEU A 50 44.10 16.09 -10.70
CA LEU A 50 43.25 15.96 -9.51
C LEU A 50 41.89 15.32 -9.83
N GLY A 51 41.29 15.72 -10.95
CA GLY A 51 40.04 15.16 -11.41
C GLY A 51 40.16 13.70 -11.85
N LEU A 52 41.27 13.33 -12.48
CA LEU A 52 41.58 11.94 -12.77
C LEU A 52 41.72 11.08 -11.49
N ALA A 53 42.33 11.63 -10.43
CA ALA A 53 42.44 10.96 -9.14
C ALA A 53 41.07 10.78 -8.49
N VAL A 54 40.15 11.75 -8.56
CA VAL A 54 38.78 11.68 -8.02
C VAL A 54 37.95 10.67 -8.80
N VAL A 55 38.02 10.66 -10.13
CA VAL A 55 37.30 9.67 -10.97
C VAL A 55 37.85 8.28 -10.74
N GLY A 56 39.18 8.13 -10.61
CA GLY A 56 39.83 6.83 -10.30
C GLY A 56 39.45 6.31 -8.91
N LEU A 57 39.41 7.19 -7.90
CA LEU A 57 38.97 6.83 -6.54
C LEU A 57 37.48 6.45 -6.51
N GLY A 58 36.63 7.18 -7.21
CA GLY A 58 35.21 6.88 -7.35
C GLY A 58 34.97 5.53 -8.03
N ALA A 59 35.73 5.23 -9.08
CA ALA A 59 35.68 3.92 -9.73
C ALA A 59 36.22 2.81 -8.82
N ALA A 60 37.32 3.04 -8.09
CA ALA A 60 37.87 2.09 -7.13
C ALA A 60 36.86 1.81 -5.99
N VAL A 61 36.22 2.85 -5.43
CA VAL A 61 35.17 2.71 -4.43
C VAL A 61 33.98 1.92 -5.00
N TYR A 62 33.56 2.21 -6.23
CA TYR A 62 32.47 1.48 -6.89
C TYR A 62 32.77 0.00 -7.09
N PHE A 63 34.03 -0.36 -7.40
CA PHE A 63 34.42 -1.75 -7.66
C PHE A 63 34.98 -2.50 -6.44
N ILE A 64 35.58 -1.83 -5.46
CA ILE A 64 36.33 -2.46 -4.35
C ILE A 64 35.53 -2.41 -3.03
N ALA A 65 34.60 -1.46 -2.83
CA ALA A 65 33.86 -1.28 -1.60
C ALA A 65 32.38 -1.78 -1.59
N PRO A 66 32.00 -2.88 -2.26
CA PRO A 66 30.67 -3.48 -2.06
C PRO A 66 30.49 -4.10 -0.66
N SER A 67 31.59 -4.33 0.06
CA SER A 67 31.56 -4.96 1.39
C SER A 67 31.29 -4.00 2.54
N PHE A 68 31.33 -2.68 2.31
CA PHE A 68 31.15 -1.66 3.34
C PHE A 68 29.83 -0.90 3.27
N MET A 69 29.12 -0.93 2.12
CA MET A 69 27.75 -0.44 2.01
C MET A 69 26.83 -1.63 2.25
N GLY A 70 26.36 -1.72 3.50
CA GLY A 70 25.61 -2.80 4.05
C GLY A 70 24.68 -3.50 3.07
N SER A 71 24.93 -4.77 2.88
CA SER A 71 23.86 -5.72 2.55
C SER A 71 22.81 -5.50 3.62
N GLY A 72 21.69 -4.90 3.26
CA GLY A 72 20.50 -4.96 4.09
C GLY A 72 20.28 -6.45 4.35
N SER A 73 20.64 -6.91 5.53
CA SER A 73 20.35 -8.27 5.97
C SER A 73 18.83 -8.34 6.05
N SER A 74 18.21 -8.86 5.01
CA SER A 74 16.87 -9.40 5.13
C SER A 74 16.96 -10.49 6.20
N SER A 75 16.38 -10.25 7.36
CA SER A 75 16.21 -11.29 8.38
C SER A 75 15.61 -12.52 7.69
N PRO A 76 16.08 -13.74 8.00
CA PRO A 76 15.54 -14.93 7.38
C PRO A 76 14.02 -14.95 7.63
N VAL A 77 13.27 -15.04 6.53
CA VAL A 77 11.80 -15.10 6.60
C VAL A 77 11.44 -16.41 7.28
N ASN A 78 10.66 -16.35 8.35
CA ASN A 78 10.05 -17.54 8.92
C ASN A 78 8.94 -18.00 7.96
N GLU A 79 9.23 -19.02 7.14
CA GLU A 79 8.33 -19.52 6.10
C GLU A 79 6.95 -19.90 6.65
N VAL A 80 6.89 -20.53 7.83
CA VAL A 80 5.62 -20.94 8.46
C VAL A 80 4.77 -19.71 8.82
N ALA A 81 5.37 -18.69 9.44
CA ALA A 81 4.66 -17.46 9.78
C ALA A 81 4.27 -16.68 8.53
N ASP A 82 5.08 -16.73 7.47
CA ASP A 82 4.80 -16.10 6.20
C ASP A 82 3.62 -16.76 5.47
N ASP A 83 3.54 -18.08 5.49
CA ASP A 83 2.43 -18.84 4.92
C ASP A 83 1.14 -18.64 5.72
N GLU A 84 1.22 -18.53 7.04
CA GLU A 84 0.06 -18.20 7.88
C GLU A 84 -0.46 -16.79 7.58
N ASN A 85 0.41 -15.79 7.45
CA ASN A 85 0.03 -14.43 7.05
C ASN A 85 -0.59 -14.41 5.65
N ALA A 86 -0.02 -15.13 4.69
CA ALA A 86 -0.58 -15.23 3.36
C ALA A 86 -1.95 -15.91 3.35
N ALA A 87 -2.13 -16.99 4.12
CA ALA A 87 -3.41 -17.66 4.28
C ALA A 87 -4.47 -16.73 4.90
N PHE A 88 -4.08 -15.95 5.90
CA PHE A 88 -4.93 -14.91 6.49
C PHE A 88 -5.39 -13.89 5.45
N ILE A 89 -4.46 -13.29 4.70
CA ILE A 89 -4.79 -12.30 3.67
C ILE A 89 -5.67 -12.90 2.56
N LYS A 90 -5.42 -14.16 2.15
CA LYS A 90 -6.27 -14.88 1.19
C LYS A 90 -7.69 -15.09 1.74
N THR A 91 -7.85 -15.29 3.05
CA THR A 91 -9.16 -15.40 3.73
C THR A 91 -9.87 -14.04 3.74
N VAL A 92 -9.19 -12.97 4.15
CA VAL A 92 -9.75 -11.61 4.10
C VAL A 92 -10.19 -11.26 2.68
N LYS A 93 -9.38 -11.61 1.67
CA LYS A 93 -9.74 -11.40 0.26
C LYS A 93 -11.02 -12.14 -0.13
N ALA A 94 -11.20 -13.41 0.26
CA ALA A 94 -12.42 -14.17 0.01
C ALA A 94 -13.65 -13.54 0.68
N ASP A 95 -13.45 -12.99 1.87
CA ASP A 95 -14.50 -12.27 2.59
C ASP A 95 -14.90 -10.99 1.88
N THR A 96 -13.94 -10.20 1.37
CA THR A 96 -14.23 -9.00 0.58
C THR A 96 -15.02 -9.36 -0.69
N GLU A 97 -14.67 -10.44 -1.37
CA GLU A 97 -15.41 -10.94 -2.55
C GLU A 97 -16.87 -11.25 -2.21
N THR A 98 -17.09 -11.90 -1.07
CA THR A 98 -18.45 -12.30 -0.62
C THR A 98 -19.28 -11.08 -0.23
N VAL A 99 -18.70 -10.16 0.55
CA VAL A 99 -19.39 -8.95 1.02
C VAL A 99 -19.77 -8.06 -0.16
N TRP A 100 -18.79 -7.68 -0.98
CA TRP A 100 -19.04 -6.80 -2.11
C TRP A 100 -19.88 -7.47 -3.20
N GLY A 101 -19.68 -8.78 -3.43
CA GLY A 101 -20.53 -9.55 -4.33
C GLY A 101 -22.01 -9.48 -3.94
N LYS A 102 -22.34 -9.59 -2.64
CA LYS A 102 -23.72 -9.44 -2.15
C LYS A 102 -24.24 -8.03 -2.28
N ILE A 103 -23.44 -7.02 -1.95
CA ILE A 103 -23.84 -5.61 -2.05
C ILE A 103 -24.17 -5.25 -3.51
N PHE A 104 -23.31 -5.62 -4.45
CA PHE A 104 -23.53 -5.38 -5.88
C PHE A 104 -24.74 -6.15 -6.41
N GLN A 105 -24.88 -7.41 -6.01
CA GLN A 105 -26.06 -8.23 -6.38
C GLN A 105 -27.37 -7.62 -5.90
N GLN A 106 -27.41 -7.04 -4.69
CA GLN A 106 -28.58 -6.35 -4.17
C GLN A 106 -28.91 -5.07 -4.97
N ALA A 107 -27.90 -4.46 -5.58
CA ALA A 107 -28.06 -3.33 -6.49
C ALA A 107 -28.35 -3.74 -7.95
N GLY A 108 -28.55 -5.04 -8.23
CA GLY A 108 -28.77 -5.56 -9.58
C GLY A 108 -27.52 -5.51 -10.46
N GLN A 109 -26.32 -5.42 -9.87
CA GLN A 109 -25.05 -5.29 -10.57
C GLN A 109 -24.16 -6.50 -10.33
N ARG A 110 -23.20 -6.70 -11.26
CA ARG A 110 -22.13 -7.69 -11.09
C ARG A 110 -20.91 -7.03 -10.47
N TYR A 111 -20.34 -7.63 -9.44
CA TYR A 111 -19.08 -7.21 -8.86
C TYR A 111 -17.89 -7.74 -9.68
N PRO A 112 -17.09 -6.88 -10.34
CA PRO A 112 -15.86 -7.29 -10.98
C PRO A 112 -14.78 -7.47 -9.90
N VAL A 113 -14.49 -8.71 -9.57
CA VAL A 113 -13.57 -9.06 -8.46
C VAL A 113 -12.13 -8.73 -8.84
N PRO A 114 -11.42 -7.85 -8.10
CA PRO A 114 -10.02 -7.55 -8.38
C PRO A 114 -9.11 -8.73 -7.99
N LYS A 115 -8.01 -8.92 -8.72
CA LYS A 115 -6.97 -9.87 -8.31
C LYS A 115 -6.12 -9.25 -7.18
N LEU A 116 -5.75 -10.07 -6.23
CA LEU A 116 -4.76 -9.71 -5.20
C LEU A 116 -3.38 -10.21 -5.64
N VAL A 117 -2.35 -9.39 -5.49
CA VAL A 117 -0.94 -9.74 -5.67
C VAL A 117 -0.25 -9.70 -4.32
N LEU A 118 0.25 -10.84 -3.86
CA LEU A 118 1.11 -10.92 -2.67
C LEU A 118 2.56 -10.88 -3.11
N TYR A 119 3.38 -10.02 -2.47
CA TYR A 119 4.79 -9.93 -2.79
C TYR A 119 5.63 -9.56 -1.55
N ARG A 120 6.94 -9.51 -1.70
CA ARG A 120 7.90 -9.01 -0.71
C ARG A 120 8.91 -8.09 -1.36
N GLY A 121 9.13 -6.96 -0.72
CA GLY A 121 10.15 -5.98 -1.07
C GLY A 121 9.87 -5.20 -2.34
N ALA A 122 9.74 -5.86 -3.49
CA ALA A 122 9.49 -5.19 -4.77
C ALA A 122 8.66 -6.05 -5.72
N THR A 123 7.84 -5.37 -6.55
CA THR A 123 7.07 -5.98 -7.64
C THR A 123 6.84 -4.97 -8.77
N SER A 124 6.27 -5.43 -9.89
CA SER A 124 5.78 -4.57 -10.96
C SER A 124 4.26 -4.62 -11.03
N SER A 125 3.64 -3.46 -11.29
CA SER A 125 2.20 -3.29 -11.47
C SER A 125 1.89 -2.59 -12.79
N GLY A 126 0.62 -2.55 -13.18
CA GLY A 126 0.15 -1.73 -14.29
C GLY A 126 0.32 -0.22 -14.08
N CYS A 127 0.57 0.20 -12.83
CA CYS A 127 0.85 1.59 -12.47
C CYS A 127 2.36 1.90 -12.36
N GLY A 128 3.22 0.92 -12.65
CA GLY A 128 4.68 1.05 -12.57
C GLY A 128 5.32 0.12 -11.54
N PRO A 129 6.64 0.25 -11.34
CA PRO A 129 7.35 -0.50 -10.31
C PRO A 129 6.89 -0.06 -8.91
N ALA A 130 6.82 -1.01 -7.99
CA ALA A 130 6.48 -0.80 -6.59
C ALA A 130 7.53 -1.43 -5.68
N ASP A 131 7.79 -0.79 -4.55
CA ASP A 131 8.67 -1.29 -3.50
C ASP A 131 8.02 -1.16 -2.11
N SER A 132 8.65 -1.74 -1.10
CA SER A 132 8.12 -1.81 0.28
C SER A 132 7.82 -0.44 0.92
N ARG A 133 8.36 0.66 0.38
CA ARG A 133 8.10 2.02 0.89
C ARG A 133 6.71 2.54 0.52
N MET A 134 6.09 1.94 -0.52
CA MET A 134 4.76 2.35 -0.97
C MET A 134 3.65 1.78 -0.07
N GLY A 135 3.92 0.70 0.66
CA GLY A 135 2.89 -0.05 1.36
C GLY A 135 1.94 -0.80 0.41
N PRO A 136 0.86 -1.37 0.92
CA PRO A 136 -0.24 -1.89 0.12
C PRO A 136 -0.86 -0.80 -0.75
N PHE A 137 -1.34 -1.16 -1.95
CA PHE A 137 -1.99 -0.22 -2.85
C PHE A 137 -2.92 -0.91 -3.86
N TYR A 138 -3.91 -0.17 -4.32
CA TYR A 138 -4.71 -0.51 -5.49
C TYR A 138 -4.16 0.18 -6.74
N CYS A 139 -4.00 -0.55 -7.83
CA CYS A 139 -3.63 0.02 -9.12
C CYS A 139 -4.85 0.06 -10.05
N PRO A 140 -5.36 1.26 -10.40
CA PRO A 140 -6.48 1.38 -11.37
C PRO A 140 -6.09 0.92 -12.77
N GLY A 141 -4.80 1.01 -13.15
CA GLY A 141 -4.32 0.66 -14.49
C GLY A 141 -4.48 -0.82 -14.84
N ASP A 142 -4.34 -1.72 -13.88
CA ASP A 142 -4.54 -3.17 -14.07
C ASP A 142 -5.62 -3.78 -13.14
N GLN A 143 -6.28 -2.94 -12.35
CA GLN A 143 -7.37 -3.29 -11.44
C GLN A 143 -7.00 -4.39 -10.44
N LYS A 144 -5.80 -4.30 -9.86
CA LYS A 144 -5.29 -5.24 -8.87
C LYS A 144 -4.96 -4.56 -7.56
N VAL A 145 -5.10 -5.31 -6.48
CA VAL A 145 -4.62 -4.93 -5.15
C VAL A 145 -3.26 -5.57 -4.92
N TYR A 146 -2.30 -4.79 -4.49
CA TYR A 146 -0.94 -5.20 -4.21
C TYR A 146 -0.66 -5.13 -2.71
N VAL A 147 -0.16 -6.21 -2.13
CA VAL A 147 0.11 -6.31 -0.70
C VAL A 147 1.51 -6.85 -0.48
N ASP A 148 2.38 -6.00 0.07
CA ASP A 148 3.67 -6.41 0.60
C ASP A 148 3.48 -6.91 2.05
N LEU A 149 3.81 -8.17 2.32
CA LEU A 149 3.66 -8.72 3.66
C LEU A 149 4.62 -8.09 4.69
N ASP A 150 5.75 -7.51 4.25
CA ASP A 150 6.68 -6.81 5.13
C ASP A 150 6.06 -5.54 5.72
N PHE A 151 5.11 -4.92 5.03
CA PHE A 151 4.38 -3.75 5.51
C PHE A 151 3.68 -4.01 6.85
N PHE A 152 3.11 -5.18 7.05
CA PHE A 152 2.40 -5.48 8.30
C PHE A 152 3.34 -5.62 9.50
N THR A 153 4.57 -6.06 9.24
CA THR A 153 5.64 -6.03 10.26
C THR A 153 5.98 -4.59 10.64
N ASP A 154 6.09 -3.71 9.66
CA ASP A 154 6.34 -2.29 9.87
C ASP A 154 5.16 -1.58 10.56
N LEU A 155 3.93 -1.88 10.17
CA LEU A 155 2.71 -1.35 10.78
C LEU A 155 2.68 -1.67 12.28
N LYS A 156 3.02 -2.89 12.65
CA LYS A 156 3.13 -3.31 14.06
C LYS A 156 4.30 -2.63 14.76
N ASN A 157 5.52 -2.74 14.22
CA ASN A 157 6.74 -2.41 14.93
C ASN A 157 7.07 -0.92 14.92
N LYS A 158 6.78 -0.22 13.82
CA LYS A 158 7.10 1.21 13.65
C LYS A 158 5.93 2.11 14.00
N HIS A 159 4.69 1.64 13.76
CA HIS A 159 3.49 2.46 13.95
C HIS A 159 2.63 2.02 15.15
N GLY A 160 2.97 0.92 15.82
CA GLY A 160 2.26 0.42 17.00
C GLY A 160 0.82 -0.05 16.69
N ALA A 161 0.54 -0.39 15.45
CA ALA A 161 -0.77 -0.85 14.96
C ALA A 161 -0.67 -2.29 14.49
N GLY A 162 -0.48 -3.21 15.43
CA GLY A 162 -0.49 -4.65 15.20
C GLY A 162 -1.89 -5.24 15.32
N GLY A 163 -1.98 -6.53 14.98
CA GLY A 163 -3.22 -7.30 15.06
C GLY A 163 -3.66 -7.81 13.70
N ASP A 164 -4.47 -8.85 13.71
CA ASP A 164 -4.94 -9.44 12.46
C ASP A 164 -6.01 -8.56 11.81
N PHE A 165 -6.86 -7.93 12.61
CA PHE A 165 -7.89 -7.05 12.05
C PHE A 165 -7.33 -5.70 11.57
N ALA A 166 -6.18 -5.26 12.07
CA ALA A 166 -5.44 -4.12 11.49
C ALA A 166 -4.99 -4.42 10.06
N GLN A 167 -4.47 -5.63 9.80
CA GLN A 167 -4.10 -6.09 8.46
C GLN A 167 -5.33 -6.21 7.55
N ALA A 168 -6.42 -6.78 8.08
CA ALA A 168 -7.69 -6.93 7.36
C ALA A 168 -8.28 -5.57 6.94
N TYR A 169 -8.21 -4.55 7.81
CA TYR A 169 -8.61 -3.19 7.51
C TYR A 169 -7.82 -2.62 6.31
N VAL A 170 -6.50 -2.79 6.29
CA VAL A 170 -5.68 -2.29 5.17
C VAL A 170 -6.10 -2.94 3.86
N VAL A 171 -6.28 -4.26 3.82
CA VAL A 171 -6.75 -4.96 2.60
C VAL A 171 -8.14 -4.47 2.18
N ALA A 172 -9.05 -4.28 3.14
CA ALA A 172 -10.40 -3.78 2.87
C ALA A 172 -10.38 -2.33 2.35
N HIS A 173 -9.43 -1.49 2.80
CA HIS A 173 -9.22 -0.14 2.31
C HIS A 173 -8.79 -0.14 0.83
N GLU A 174 -7.83 -0.99 0.45
CA GLU A 174 -7.41 -1.12 -0.95
C GLU A 174 -8.55 -1.66 -1.85
N ILE A 175 -9.38 -2.55 -1.33
CA ILE A 175 -10.62 -2.96 -2.00
C ILE A 175 -11.59 -1.76 -2.10
N GLY A 176 -11.62 -0.86 -1.13
CA GLY A 176 -12.39 0.40 -1.20
C GLY A 176 -12.00 1.24 -2.42
N HIS A 177 -10.72 1.37 -2.73
CA HIS A 177 -10.26 2.03 -3.96
C HIS A 177 -10.73 1.31 -5.22
N HIS A 178 -10.79 -0.02 -5.19
CA HIS A 178 -11.37 -0.77 -6.32
C HIS A 178 -12.87 -0.45 -6.51
N ILE A 179 -13.64 -0.36 -5.42
CA ILE A 179 -15.06 0.05 -5.50
C ILE A 179 -15.17 1.46 -6.10
N GLN A 180 -14.37 2.42 -5.64
CA GLN A 180 -14.32 3.78 -6.19
C GLN A 180 -14.00 3.80 -7.69
N ASN A 181 -13.11 2.91 -8.13
CA ASN A 181 -12.79 2.78 -9.55
C ASN A 181 -14.00 2.31 -10.36
N ILE A 182 -14.72 1.28 -9.87
CA ILE A 182 -15.95 0.77 -10.50
C ILE A 182 -17.03 1.84 -10.57
N GLU A 183 -17.21 2.63 -9.51
CA GLU A 183 -18.19 3.71 -9.44
C GLU A 183 -17.79 4.95 -10.26
N GLY A 184 -16.57 4.95 -10.82
CA GLY A 184 -16.01 6.06 -11.59
C GLY A 184 -15.59 7.26 -10.74
N THR A 185 -15.50 7.11 -9.42
CA THR A 185 -15.05 8.17 -8.50
C THR A 185 -13.60 8.55 -8.76
N LEU A 186 -12.70 7.55 -8.96
CA LEU A 186 -11.29 7.83 -9.23
C LEU A 186 -11.10 8.63 -10.51
N ASP A 187 -11.82 8.28 -11.58
CA ASP A 187 -11.78 9.01 -12.85
C ASP A 187 -12.32 10.44 -12.72
N LYS A 188 -13.42 10.64 -11.98
CA LYS A 188 -13.97 11.97 -11.72
C LYS A 188 -12.98 12.85 -10.97
N VAL A 189 -12.34 12.31 -9.93
CA VAL A 189 -11.33 13.04 -9.15
C VAL A 189 -10.10 13.32 -9.98
N GLN A 190 -9.62 12.36 -10.77
CA GLN A 190 -8.47 12.57 -11.66
C GLN A 190 -8.73 13.70 -12.67
N ARG A 191 -9.93 13.74 -13.26
CA ARG A 191 -10.32 14.86 -14.14
C ARG A 191 -10.43 16.18 -13.39
N ALA A 192 -11.03 16.19 -12.19
CA ALA A 192 -11.14 17.38 -11.36
C ALA A 192 -9.77 17.92 -10.92
N LYS A 193 -8.78 17.05 -10.72
CA LYS A 193 -7.40 17.45 -10.39
C LYS A 193 -6.61 18.00 -11.58
N GLN A 194 -7.10 17.88 -12.83
CA GLN A 194 -6.42 18.44 -13.98
C GLN A 194 -6.35 19.97 -13.86
N GLY A 195 -5.13 20.49 -13.80
CA GLY A 195 -4.87 21.94 -13.62
C GLY A 195 -4.94 22.41 -12.16
N ILE A 196 -5.34 21.58 -11.22
CA ILE A 196 -5.35 21.90 -9.78
C ILE A 196 -4.14 21.27 -9.11
N ARG A 197 -3.33 22.08 -8.40
CA ARG A 197 -2.16 21.62 -7.65
C ARG A 197 -2.19 22.11 -6.21
N GLY A 198 -1.29 21.57 -5.38
CA GLY A 198 -1.15 21.96 -3.98
C GLY A 198 -2.38 21.58 -3.13
N GLU A 199 -2.76 22.43 -2.20
CA GLU A 199 -3.78 22.19 -1.19
C GLU A 199 -5.13 21.72 -1.75
N ALA A 200 -5.64 22.37 -2.79
CA ALA A 200 -6.92 22.00 -3.40
C ALA A 200 -6.90 20.60 -4.03
N GLY A 201 -5.78 20.23 -4.69
CA GLY A 201 -5.60 18.89 -5.24
C GLY A 201 -5.46 17.83 -4.16
N ASN A 202 -4.76 18.17 -3.06
CA ASN A 202 -4.60 17.31 -1.89
C ASN A 202 -5.95 17.08 -1.19
N ALA A 203 -6.77 18.13 -1.03
CA ALA A 203 -8.09 18.02 -0.44
C ALA A 203 -9.01 17.04 -1.21
N LEU A 204 -8.92 17.00 -2.53
CA LEU A 204 -9.65 16.02 -3.34
C LEU A 204 -9.14 14.60 -3.09
N GLN A 205 -7.81 14.43 -2.93
CA GLN A 205 -7.23 13.11 -2.62
C GLN A 205 -7.68 12.64 -1.24
N VAL A 206 -7.64 13.50 -0.22
CA VAL A 206 -8.13 13.18 1.13
C VAL A 206 -9.57 12.66 1.07
N LYS A 207 -10.44 13.24 0.26
CA LYS A 207 -11.83 12.75 0.10
C LYS A 207 -11.88 11.33 -0.47
N VAL A 208 -10.98 10.98 -1.39
CA VAL A 208 -10.84 9.61 -1.92
C VAL A 208 -10.47 8.65 -0.78
N GLU A 209 -9.45 8.97 -0.01
CA GLU A 209 -8.97 8.13 1.07
C GLU A 209 -10.01 7.89 2.17
N LEU A 210 -10.68 8.96 2.59
CA LEU A 210 -11.74 8.88 3.61
C LEU A 210 -12.96 8.06 3.14
N GLN A 211 -13.27 8.08 1.86
CA GLN A 211 -14.30 7.22 1.30
C GLN A 211 -13.86 5.75 1.28
N ALA A 212 -12.59 5.47 0.97
CA ALA A 212 -12.04 4.12 1.04
C ALA A 212 -12.03 3.58 2.48
N ASP A 213 -11.72 4.42 3.48
CA ASP A 213 -11.87 4.08 4.90
C ASP A 213 -13.32 3.72 5.25
N CYS A 214 -14.29 4.49 4.77
CA CYS A 214 -15.71 4.20 4.99
C CYS A 214 -16.11 2.85 4.32
N TYR A 215 -15.62 2.56 3.13
CA TYR A 215 -15.86 1.28 2.46
C TYR A 215 -15.21 0.09 3.20
N ALA A 216 -14.03 0.28 3.77
CA ALA A 216 -13.43 -0.69 4.68
C ALA A 216 -14.32 -0.93 5.91
N GLY A 217 -14.92 0.14 6.45
CA GLY A 217 -15.90 0.05 7.54
C GLY A 217 -17.18 -0.71 7.15
N ILE A 218 -17.69 -0.51 5.93
CA ILE A 218 -18.82 -1.31 5.41
C ILE A 218 -18.45 -2.79 5.38
N TRP A 219 -17.26 -3.13 4.89
CA TRP A 219 -16.79 -4.51 4.90
C TRP A 219 -16.76 -5.08 6.33
N ALA A 220 -16.22 -4.34 7.29
CA ALA A 220 -16.17 -4.74 8.69
C ALA A 220 -17.56 -4.97 9.30
N HIS A 221 -18.55 -4.12 8.98
CA HIS A 221 -19.95 -4.30 9.36
C HIS A 221 -20.49 -5.68 8.90
N TYR A 222 -20.23 -6.03 7.65
CA TYR A 222 -20.70 -7.30 7.09
C TYR A 222 -19.87 -8.50 7.56
N GLN A 223 -18.64 -8.32 7.99
CA GLN A 223 -17.83 -9.36 8.63
C GLN A 223 -18.52 -9.90 9.87
N HIS A 224 -19.07 -9.01 10.70
CA HIS A 224 -19.85 -9.44 11.86
C HIS A 224 -21.17 -10.07 11.43
N LYS A 225 -21.91 -9.40 10.55
CA LYS A 225 -23.27 -9.78 10.15
C LYS A 225 -23.35 -11.11 9.37
N LEU A 226 -22.40 -11.37 8.48
CA LEU A 226 -22.43 -12.55 7.60
C LEU A 226 -21.68 -13.74 8.16
N PHE A 227 -20.62 -13.49 8.92
CA PHE A 227 -19.68 -14.53 9.31
C PHE A 227 -19.54 -14.69 10.82
N GLY A 228 -19.99 -13.72 11.63
CA GLY A 228 -19.73 -13.72 13.07
C GLY A 228 -18.23 -13.75 13.38
N ALA A 229 -17.41 -13.17 12.48
CA ALA A 229 -15.97 -13.35 12.50
C ALA A 229 -15.24 -12.38 13.43
N LEU A 230 -15.90 -11.29 13.87
CA LEU A 230 -15.28 -10.33 14.77
C LEU A 230 -15.17 -10.87 16.19
N GLU A 231 -14.04 -10.61 16.80
CA GLU A 231 -13.73 -10.89 18.19
C GLU A 231 -13.59 -9.56 18.97
N PRO A 232 -13.68 -9.58 20.30
CA PRO A 232 -13.41 -8.38 21.11
C PRO A 232 -12.01 -7.83 20.82
N GLY A 233 -11.91 -6.53 20.54
CA GLY A 233 -10.65 -5.86 20.20
C GLY A 233 -10.41 -5.65 18.71
N ASP A 234 -11.06 -6.41 17.82
CA ASP A 234 -10.84 -6.31 16.38
C ASP A 234 -11.10 -4.88 15.83
N LEU A 235 -12.22 -4.29 16.20
CA LEU A 235 -12.54 -2.93 15.73
C LEU A 235 -11.55 -1.89 16.26
N GLU A 236 -11.06 -2.06 17.48
CA GLU A 236 -10.02 -1.22 18.08
C GLU A 236 -8.69 -1.35 17.34
N GLU A 237 -8.34 -2.55 16.86
CA GLU A 237 -7.16 -2.76 16.01
C GLU A 237 -7.29 -1.99 14.70
N ALA A 238 -8.43 -2.08 14.01
CA ALA A 238 -8.67 -1.33 12.78
C ALA A 238 -8.64 0.19 13.00
N LEU A 239 -9.29 0.68 14.07
CA LEU A 239 -9.28 2.11 14.43
C LEU A 239 -7.85 2.59 14.75
N THR A 240 -7.07 1.75 15.43
CA THR A 240 -5.66 2.03 15.73
C THR A 240 -4.83 2.07 14.45
N ALA A 241 -5.06 1.15 13.51
CA ALA A 241 -4.38 1.16 12.22
C ALA A 241 -4.75 2.40 11.39
N ALA A 242 -6.04 2.74 11.28
CA ALA A 242 -6.50 3.94 10.61
C ALA A 242 -5.86 5.22 11.18
N ALA A 243 -5.80 5.32 12.52
CA ALA A 243 -5.13 6.43 13.18
C ALA A 243 -3.61 6.45 12.96
N ALA A 244 -2.97 5.27 12.94
CA ALA A 244 -1.52 5.14 12.83
C ALA A 244 -0.97 5.63 11.48
N ILE A 245 -1.75 5.48 10.42
CA ILE A 245 -1.39 5.88 9.05
C ILE A 245 -2.04 7.20 8.62
N GLY A 246 -2.55 8.00 9.55
CA GLY A 246 -2.98 9.37 9.29
C GLY A 246 -1.79 10.30 9.06
N ASP A 247 -1.93 11.24 8.11
CA ASP A 247 -0.85 12.15 7.70
C ASP A 247 -0.31 12.97 8.87
N ASP A 248 -1.17 13.38 9.81
CA ASP A 248 -0.77 14.16 10.98
C ASP A 248 0.17 13.36 11.90
N ARG A 249 -0.05 12.05 12.04
CA ARG A 249 0.80 11.17 12.85
C ARG A 249 2.09 10.85 12.12
N LEU A 250 2.00 10.46 10.84
CA LEU A 250 3.18 10.13 10.02
C LEU A 250 4.13 11.31 9.90
N GLN A 251 3.61 12.53 9.65
CA GLN A 251 4.44 13.73 9.55
C GLN A 251 5.06 14.12 10.90
N LYS A 252 4.31 14.02 12.01
CA LYS A 252 4.89 14.25 13.35
C LYS A 252 6.01 13.26 13.67
N GLN A 253 5.84 11.99 13.29
CA GLN A 253 6.86 10.97 13.50
C GLN A 253 8.11 11.23 12.65
N ALA A 254 7.95 11.68 11.40
CA ALA A 254 9.04 11.91 10.47
C ALA A 254 9.79 13.22 10.70
N GLN A 255 9.09 14.31 11.05
CA GLN A 255 9.65 15.68 11.08
C GLN A 255 9.29 16.50 12.33
N GLY A 256 8.57 15.91 13.30
CA GLY A 256 8.22 16.54 14.58
C GLY A 256 6.93 17.37 14.56
N PHE A 257 6.38 17.73 13.42
CA PHE A 257 5.16 18.53 13.28
C PHE A 257 4.33 18.12 12.07
N ALA A 258 3.06 18.46 12.07
CA ALA A 258 2.14 18.19 10.95
C ALA A 258 1.83 19.47 10.16
N ILE A 259 1.66 19.34 8.85
CA ILE A 259 1.32 20.44 7.93
C ILE A 259 0.01 20.08 7.22
N PRO A 260 -1.17 20.50 7.73
CA PRO A 260 -2.47 20.02 7.28
C PRO A 260 -2.76 20.19 5.79
N HIS A 261 -2.32 21.29 5.17
CA HIS A 261 -2.54 21.55 3.74
C HIS A 261 -1.73 20.64 2.80
N THR A 262 -0.79 19.87 3.35
CA THR A 262 -0.03 18.85 2.59
C THR A 262 -0.59 17.45 2.74
N PHE A 263 -1.63 17.24 3.54
CA PHE A 263 -2.24 15.93 3.74
C PHE A 263 -2.82 15.40 2.43
N THR A 264 -2.56 14.14 2.16
CA THR A 264 -3.07 13.42 1.00
C THR A 264 -3.93 12.22 1.39
N HIS A 265 -3.80 11.73 2.64
CA HIS A 265 -4.59 10.62 3.17
C HIS A 265 -5.60 11.07 4.25
N GLY A 266 -5.45 12.28 4.76
CA GLY A 266 -6.27 12.82 5.84
C GLY A 266 -5.64 12.62 7.22
N SER A 267 -6.22 13.29 8.22
CA SER A 267 -5.77 13.15 9.60
C SER A 267 -6.23 11.84 10.23
N SER A 268 -5.52 11.38 11.26
CA SER A 268 -5.89 10.22 12.08
C SER A 268 -7.35 10.27 12.52
N LYS A 269 -7.81 11.44 12.97
CA LYS A 269 -9.20 11.64 13.40
C LYS A 269 -10.20 11.42 12.26
N GLN A 270 -9.95 12.00 11.09
CA GLN A 270 -10.84 11.86 9.92
C GLN A 270 -10.92 10.40 9.47
N ARG A 271 -9.80 9.70 9.36
CA ARG A 271 -9.76 8.29 8.96
C ARG A 271 -10.57 7.40 9.90
N VAL A 272 -10.37 7.56 11.21
CA VAL A 272 -11.13 6.85 12.26
C VAL A 272 -12.63 7.12 12.14
N GLU A 273 -13.04 8.41 12.00
CA GLU A 273 -14.45 8.80 11.88
C GLU A 273 -15.12 8.18 10.66
N TRP A 274 -14.46 8.17 9.51
CA TRP A 274 -15.03 7.62 8.29
C TRP A 274 -15.10 6.09 8.30
N PHE A 275 -14.08 5.41 8.82
CA PHE A 275 -14.15 3.97 9.05
C PHE A 275 -15.29 3.61 10.01
N ALA A 276 -15.39 4.27 11.17
CA ALA A 276 -16.45 4.04 12.14
C ALA A 276 -17.86 4.28 11.56
N ARG A 277 -18.01 5.26 10.66
CA ARG A 277 -19.26 5.53 9.95
C ARG A 277 -19.69 4.34 9.08
N GLY A 278 -18.75 3.76 8.35
CA GLY A 278 -18.98 2.55 7.55
C GLY A 278 -19.36 1.35 8.41
N VAL A 279 -18.65 1.13 9.53
CA VAL A 279 -18.94 0.07 10.49
C VAL A 279 -20.36 0.19 11.06
N LYS A 280 -20.76 1.39 11.46
CA LYS A 280 -22.05 1.63 12.09
C LYS A 280 -23.24 1.30 11.19
N ASN A 281 -23.17 1.71 9.95
CA ASN A 281 -24.35 1.73 9.07
C ASN A 281 -24.32 0.65 7.98
N GLY A 282 -23.15 0.25 7.51
CA GLY A 282 -22.99 -0.73 6.43
C GLY A 282 -23.60 -0.29 5.08
N ARG A 283 -23.75 1.01 4.83
CA ARG A 283 -24.46 1.56 3.66
C ARG A 283 -23.54 2.47 2.85
N ILE A 284 -23.45 2.25 1.53
CA ILE A 284 -22.64 3.05 0.60
C ILE A 284 -23.05 4.54 0.64
N GLN A 285 -24.33 4.83 0.79
CA GLN A 285 -24.87 6.19 0.82
C GLN A 285 -24.29 7.03 1.97
N ASP A 286 -23.82 6.41 3.03
CA ASP A 286 -23.22 7.10 4.17
C ASP A 286 -21.74 7.44 3.96
N CYS A 287 -21.14 6.96 2.86
CA CYS A 287 -19.73 7.18 2.50
C CYS A 287 -19.54 8.34 1.48
N GLN A 288 -20.42 9.32 1.47
CA GLN A 288 -20.35 10.46 0.54
C GLN A 288 -19.38 11.52 1.06
N THR A 289 -18.14 11.52 0.56
CA THR A 289 -17.09 12.49 0.94
C THR A 289 -17.03 13.70 0.01
N PHE A 290 -17.74 13.66 -1.13
CA PHE A 290 -17.68 14.66 -2.20
C PHE A 290 -18.88 15.64 -2.21
N ASN A 291 -19.76 15.56 -1.21
CA ASN A 291 -20.88 16.48 -1.03
C ASN A 291 -20.44 17.76 -0.34
#